data_2303e76bed5bf1fd3faa4915715cbd67
#
_entry.id   2303e76bed5bf1fd3faa4915715cbd67
#
_cell.length_a   1.000
_cell.length_b   1.000
_cell.length_c   1.000
_cell.angle_alpha   90.00
_cell.angle_beta   90.00
_cell.angle_gamma   90.00
#
_symmetry.space_group_name_H-M   'P 1'
#
loop_
_entity.id
_entity.type
_entity.pdbx_description
1 polymer ?
#
loop_
_entity_poly.entity_id
_entity_poly.type
_entity_poly.pdbx_seq_one_letter_code
_entity_poly.pdbx_strand_id
1 'polypeptide(L)'
;RGGKGVLYIFLTLFAAAIVALDPWTKALAAAQLTDVVDVLIPGWLELRYTTNDGMALSMLSGARWLFVVVGVLFVALVVWAVAKKHITKKPELWCIAAITGGAIGNLIDRVATGKVIDMICVPWFSTFNVADIFITVPAVLLILYVLIFDREFLSDKPKKDASHDDPA
;
A
#
# COMPACT_ATOMS: atom_id res chain seq x y z
N ARG A 1 24.43 0.27 16.71
CA ARG A 1 23.71 -0.85 16.04
C ARG A 1 22.25 -1.01 16.52
N GLY A 2 21.90 -0.60 17.77
CA GLY A 2 20.55 -0.79 18.33
C GLY A 2 19.40 -0.02 17.67
N GLY A 3 19.62 1.20 17.20
CA GLY A 3 18.54 2.07 16.70
C GLY A 3 17.85 1.58 15.39
N LYS A 4 18.58 0.86 14.53
CA LYS A 4 17.99 0.32 13.29
C LYS A 4 17.05 -0.86 13.57
N GLY A 5 17.45 -1.74 14.52
CA GLY A 5 16.58 -2.87 14.91
C GLY A 5 15.26 -2.41 15.50
N VAL A 6 15.29 -1.40 16.37
CA VAL A 6 14.12 -0.79 16.98
C VAL A 6 13.19 -0.18 15.89
N LEU A 7 13.75 0.52 14.88
CA LEU A 7 12.97 1.05 13.78
C LEU A 7 12.23 -0.05 13.02
N TYR A 8 12.89 -1.16 12.66
CA TYR A 8 12.23 -2.26 11.93
C TYR A 8 11.13 -2.92 12.76
N ILE A 9 11.27 -3.01 14.09
CA ILE A 9 10.19 -3.49 14.97
C ILE A 9 8.97 -2.57 14.85
N PHE A 10 9.16 -1.24 14.96
CA PHE A 10 8.05 -0.29 14.80
C PHE A 10 7.39 -0.34 13.43
N LEU A 11 8.16 -0.46 12.35
CA LEU A 11 7.62 -0.60 11.00
C LEU A 11 6.79 -1.89 10.83
N THR A 12 7.27 -2.99 11.40
CA THR A 12 6.52 -4.26 11.38
C THR A 12 5.24 -4.17 12.19
N LEU A 13 5.28 -3.59 13.40
CA LEU A 13 4.08 -3.37 14.22
C LEU A 13 3.08 -2.44 13.53
N PHE A 14 3.56 -1.40 12.87
CA PHE A 14 2.73 -0.47 12.10
C PHE A 14 2.03 -1.18 10.93
N ALA A 15 2.77 -1.94 10.12
CA ALA A 15 2.18 -2.74 9.05
C ALA A 15 1.18 -3.77 9.59
N ALA A 16 1.51 -4.46 10.70
CA ALA A 16 0.60 -5.42 11.34
C ALA A 16 -0.68 -4.75 11.86
N ALA A 17 -0.58 -3.54 12.41
CA ALA A 17 -1.75 -2.77 12.84
C ALA A 17 -2.68 -2.44 11.66
N ILE A 18 -2.13 -2.08 10.49
CA ILE A 18 -2.92 -1.85 9.26
C ILE A 18 -3.60 -3.14 8.81
N VAL A 19 -2.86 -4.27 8.80
CA VAL A 19 -3.40 -5.60 8.45
C VAL A 19 -4.52 -6.02 9.39
N ALA A 20 -4.51 -5.61 10.66
CA ALA A 20 -5.59 -5.89 11.62
C ALA A 20 -6.75 -4.90 11.49
N LEU A 21 -6.47 -3.62 11.20
CA LEU A 21 -7.47 -2.57 11.06
C LEU A 21 -8.40 -2.80 9.86
N ASP A 22 -7.84 -3.24 8.74
CA ASP A 22 -8.58 -3.43 7.49
C ASP A 22 -9.73 -4.45 7.64
N PRO A 23 -9.53 -5.71 8.06
CA PRO A 23 -10.62 -6.66 8.23
C PRO A 23 -11.60 -6.25 9.33
N TRP A 24 -11.14 -5.52 10.35
CA TRP A 24 -12.03 -5.00 11.38
C TRP A 24 -13.00 -3.98 10.81
N THR A 25 -12.55 -3.01 10.02
CA THR A 25 -13.41 -2.02 9.36
C THR A 25 -14.34 -2.66 8.33
N LYS A 26 -13.87 -3.67 7.60
CA LYS A 26 -14.68 -4.45 6.67
C LYS A 26 -15.78 -5.25 7.38
N ALA A 27 -15.48 -5.83 8.53
CA ALA A 27 -16.48 -6.54 9.36
C ALA A 27 -17.55 -5.57 9.89
N LEU A 28 -17.17 -4.34 10.32
CA LEU A 28 -18.10 -3.31 10.70
C LEU A 28 -19.00 -2.89 9.54
N ALA A 29 -18.44 -2.68 8.36
CA ALA A 29 -19.20 -2.35 7.16
C ALA A 29 -20.19 -3.45 6.79
N ALA A 30 -19.78 -4.72 6.85
CA ALA A 30 -20.67 -5.86 6.62
C ALA A 30 -21.81 -5.96 7.63
N ALA A 31 -21.56 -5.60 8.89
CA ALA A 31 -22.55 -5.67 9.94
C ALA A 31 -23.56 -4.50 9.91
N GLN A 32 -23.14 -3.32 9.46
CA GLN A 32 -23.91 -2.08 9.61
C GLN A 32 -24.42 -1.50 8.29
N LEU A 33 -23.79 -1.81 7.17
CA LEU A 33 -24.03 -1.14 5.88
C LEU A 33 -24.55 -2.08 4.78
N THR A 34 -24.90 -3.33 5.08
CA THR A 34 -25.31 -4.31 4.06
C THR A 34 -26.58 -3.85 3.33
N ASP A 35 -27.55 -3.27 4.05
CA ASP A 35 -28.82 -2.82 3.50
C ASP A 35 -29.03 -1.29 3.68
N VAL A 36 -27.97 -0.56 4.06
CA VAL A 36 -28.04 0.85 4.40
C VAL A 36 -26.93 1.62 3.70
N VAL A 37 -27.27 2.80 3.17
CA VAL A 37 -26.29 3.78 2.72
C VAL A 37 -26.32 4.93 3.71
N ASP A 38 -25.18 5.18 4.37
CA ASP A 38 -25.01 6.30 5.28
C ASP A 38 -24.34 7.46 4.54
N VAL A 39 -25.10 8.53 4.33
CA VAL A 39 -24.64 9.72 3.58
C VAL A 39 -23.97 10.69 4.54
N LEU A 40 -22.64 10.72 4.53
CA LEU A 40 -21.85 11.64 5.36
C LEU A 40 -21.81 13.06 4.79
N ILE A 41 -21.59 13.17 3.48
CA ILE A 41 -21.59 14.45 2.75
C ILE A 41 -22.37 14.25 1.45
N PRO A 42 -23.57 14.86 1.30
CA PRO A 42 -24.41 14.66 0.12
C PRO A 42 -23.68 14.89 -1.19
N GLY A 43 -23.70 13.89 -2.07
CA GLY A 43 -23.05 13.91 -3.38
C GLY A 43 -21.52 13.76 -3.37
N TRP A 44 -20.88 13.67 -2.18
CA TRP A 44 -19.42 13.62 -2.07
C TRP A 44 -18.89 12.40 -1.33
N LEU A 45 -19.53 12.01 -0.21
CA LEU A 45 -19.01 10.93 0.62
C LEU A 45 -20.15 10.14 1.26
N GLU A 46 -20.15 8.84 1.01
CA GLU A 46 -21.12 7.91 1.55
C GLU A 46 -20.40 6.68 2.11
N LEU A 47 -20.98 6.05 3.12
CA LEU A 47 -20.61 4.73 3.56
C LEU A 47 -21.65 3.72 3.07
N ARG A 48 -21.19 2.66 2.39
CA ARG A 48 -22.02 1.56 1.89
C ARG A 48 -21.24 0.25 1.90
N TYR A 49 -21.91 -0.85 1.98
CA TYR A 49 -21.27 -2.14 1.79
C TYR A 49 -21.26 -2.51 0.31
N THR A 50 -20.07 -2.77 -0.23
CA THR A 50 -19.91 -3.21 -1.63
C THR A 50 -18.85 -4.30 -1.68
N THR A 51 -19.02 -5.30 -2.53
CA THR A 51 -17.98 -6.30 -2.80
C THR A 51 -17.41 -6.12 -4.19
N ASN A 52 -16.09 -6.14 -4.29
CA ASN A 52 -15.34 -5.89 -5.50
C ASN A 52 -14.45 -7.11 -5.83
N ASP A 53 -14.66 -7.74 -6.97
CA ASP A 53 -13.88 -8.87 -7.46
C ASP A 53 -12.81 -8.47 -8.50
N GLY A 54 -12.67 -7.18 -8.76
CA GLY A 54 -11.69 -6.60 -9.69
C GLY A 54 -10.75 -5.59 -9.07
N MET A 55 -10.38 -4.61 -9.88
CA MET A 55 -9.70 -3.37 -9.47
C MET A 55 -10.72 -2.22 -9.34
N ALA A 56 -10.20 -0.98 -9.18
CA ALA A 56 -11.00 0.23 -9.28
C ALA A 56 -11.91 0.17 -10.53
N LEU A 57 -13.17 0.57 -10.36
CA LEU A 57 -14.21 0.53 -11.39
C LEU A 57 -14.51 -0.89 -11.92
N SER A 58 -14.29 -1.95 -11.11
CA SER A 58 -14.51 -3.35 -11.45
C SER A 58 -13.74 -3.83 -12.70
N MET A 59 -12.62 -3.19 -12.99
CA MET A 59 -11.73 -3.65 -14.07
C MET A 59 -11.15 -5.02 -13.73
N LEU A 60 -11.01 -5.89 -14.75
CA LEU A 60 -10.52 -7.27 -14.60
C LEU A 60 -11.31 -8.09 -13.56
N SER A 61 -12.65 -7.90 -13.52
CA SER A 61 -13.53 -8.73 -12.70
C SER A 61 -13.29 -10.22 -13.00
N GLY A 62 -13.26 -11.05 -11.95
CA GLY A 62 -12.96 -12.48 -12.03
C GLY A 62 -11.47 -12.83 -12.10
N ALA A 63 -10.56 -11.86 -12.21
CA ALA A 63 -9.11 -12.12 -12.26
C ALA A 63 -8.47 -12.33 -10.86
N ARG A 64 -9.18 -12.95 -9.93
CA ARG A 64 -8.75 -13.19 -8.53
C ARG A 64 -7.28 -13.61 -8.41
N TRP A 65 -6.90 -14.66 -9.13
CA TRP A 65 -5.55 -15.23 -9.03
C TRP A 65 -4.46 -14.33 -9.59
N LEU A 66 -4.78 -13.51 -10.59
CA LEU A 66 -3.86 -12.48 -11.07
C LEU A 66 -3.52 -11.50 -9.95
N PHE A 67 -4.53 -11.00 -9.22
CA PHE A 67 -4.30 -10.08 -8.10
C PHE A 67 -3.58 -10.73 -6.93
N VAL A 68 -3.84 -12.02 -6.66
CA VAL A 68 -3.11 -12.77 -5.63
C VAL A 68 -1.63 -12.88 -6.01
N VAL A 69 -1.32 -13.30 -7.23
CA VAL A 69 0.07 -13.43 -7.71
C VAL A 69 0.78 -12.08 -7.67
N VAL A 70 0.17 -11.03 -8.20
CA VAL A 70 0.75 -9.68 -8.22
C VAL A 70 0.98 -9.17 -6.78
N GLY A 71 0.03 -9.36 -5.87
CA GLY A 71 0.16 -8.96 -4.47
C GLY A 71 1.29 -9.71 -3.75
N VAL A 72 1.40 -11.03 -3.94
CA VAL A 72 2.48 -11.84 -3.36
C VAL A 72 3.83 -11.41 -3.91
N LEU A 73 3.95 -11.22 -5.23
CA LEU A 73 5.19 -10.76 -5.85
C LEU A 73 5.59 -9.36 -5.36
N PHE A 74 4.62 -8.46 -5.20
CA PHE A 74 4.88 -7.14 -4.63
C PHE A 74 5.45 -7.23 -3.22
N VAL A 75 4.81 -7.99 -2.32
CA VAL A 75 5.29 -8.15 -0.94
C VAL A 75 6.68 -8.79 -0.91
N ALA A 76 6.91 -9.83 -1.73
CA ALA A 76 8.22 -10.47 -1.84
C ALA A 76 9.31 -9.51 -2.32
N LEU A 77 9.01 -8.68 -3.33
CA LEU A 77 9.93 -7.67 -3.85
C LEU A 77 10.27 -6.62 -2.80
N VAL A 78 9.28 -6.14 -2.04
CA VAL A 78 9.49 -5.18 -0.95
C VAL A 78 10.39 -5.76 0.12
N VAL A 79 10.11 -6.98 0.60
CA VAL A 79 10.94 -7.67 1.60
C VAL A 79 12.36 -7.83 1.08
N TRP A 80 12.53 -8.25 -0.16
CA TRP A 80 13.83 -8.36 -0.80
C TRP A 80 14.58 -7.02 -0.86
N ALA A 81 13.91 -5.95 -1.31
CA ALA A 81 14.52 -4.63 -1.46
C ALA A 81 14.96 -4.04 -0.11
N VAL A 82 14.14 -4.20 0.94
CA VAL A 82 14.49 -3.79 2.31
C VAL A 82 15.64 -4.63 2.87
N ALA A 83 15.61 -5.95 2.71
CA ALA A 83 16.66 -6.85 3.17
C ALA A 83 18.01 -6.59 2.48
N LYS A 84 17.99 -6.27 1.19
CA LYS A 84 19.18 -5.90 0.40
C LYS A 84 19.61 -4.44 0.59
N LYS A 85 18.90 -3.67 1.47
CA LYS A 85 19.18 -2.27 1.76
C LYS A 85 19.09 -1.33 0.55
N HIS A 86 18.25 -1.65 -0.43
CA HIS A 86 17.91 -0.75 -1.53
C HIS A 86 17.03 0.40 -1.05
N ILE A 87 16.24 0.17 0.02
CA ILE A 87 15.39 1.16 0.67
C ILE A 87 15.92 1.34 2.10
N THR A 88 16.45 2.54 2.40
CA THR A 88 17.11 2.80 3.68
C THR A 88 16.67 4.08 4.37
N LYS A 89 16.07 5.02 3.64
CA LYS A 89 15.62 6.29 4.18
C LYS A 89 14.35 6.11 4.99
N LYS A 90 14.29 6.74 6.16
CA LYS A 90 13.15 6.56 7.08
C LYS A 90 11.78 6.88 6.45
N PRO A 91 11.60 8.02 5.72
CA PRO A 91 10.29 8.30 5.08
C PRO A 91 9.87 7.22 4.10
N GLU A 92 10.80 6.71 3.28
CA GLU A 92 10.53 5.60 2.34
C GLU A 92 10.08 4.34 3.07
N LEU A 93 10.80 3.97 4.15
CA LEU A 93 10.47 2.78 4.95
C LEU A 93 9.07 2.86 5.58
N TRP A 94 8.65 4.03 6.08
CA TRP A 94 7.30 4.21 6.61
C TRP A 94 6.22 4.12 5.52
N CYS A 95 6.44 4.76 4.37
CA CYS A 95 5.51 4.65 3.24
C CYS A 95 5.40 3.20 2.76
N ILE A 96 6.52 2.51 2.59
CA ILE A 96 6.55 1.11 2.15
C ILE A 96 5.89 0.17 3.18
N ALA A 97 6.08 0.40 4.48
CA ALA A 97 5.41 -0.38 5.51
C ALA A 97 3.88 -0.20 5.45
N ALA A 98 3.41 1.03 5.24
CA ALA A 98 1.98 1.32 5.08
C ALA A 98 1.40 0.64 3.83
N ILE A 99 2.05 0.80 2.67
CA ILE A 99 1.64 0.18 1.40
C ILE A 99 1.59 -1.35 1.55
N THR A 100 2.62 -1.93 2.18
CA THR A 100 2.69 -3.39 2.40
C THR A 100 1.56 -3.88 3.30
N GLY A 101 1.26 -3.16 4.39
CA GLY A 101 0.14 -3.48 5.27
C GLY A 101 -1.21 -3.46 4.54
N GLY A 102 -1.48 -2.42 3.76
CA GLY A 102 -2.70 -2.34 2.94
C GLY A 102 -2.77 -3.42 1.85
N ALA A 103 -1.65 -3.67 1.16
CA ALA A 103 -1.59 -4.72 0.14
C ALA A 103 -1.88 -6.11 0.73
N ILE A 104 -1.35 -6.42 1.93
CA ILE A 104 -1.62 -7.68 2.63
C ILE A 104 -3.10 -7.76 3.04
N GLY A 105 -3.72 -6.68 3.54
CA GLY A 105 -5.15 -6.65 3.88
C GLY A 105 -6.02 -7.05 2.68
N ASN A 106 -5.86 -6.40 1.55
CA ASN A 106 -6.58 -6.74 0.32
C ASN A 106 -6.21 -8.11 -0.27
N LEU A 107 -4.98 -8.60 -0.03
CA LEU A 107 -4.55 -9.93 -0.44
C LEU A 107 -5.26 -11.02 0.37
N ILE A 108 -5.42 -10.83 1.68
CA ILE A 108 -6.15 -11.75 2.56
C ILE A 108 -7.58 -11.96 2.05
N ASP A 109 -8.29 -10.89 1.74
CA ASP A 109 -9.66 -10.98 1.21
C ASP A 109 -9.71 -11.77 -0.10
N ARG A 110 -8.80 -11.47 -1.04
CA ARG A 110 -8.73 -12.17 -2.32
C ARG A 110 -8.41 -13.65 -2.17
N VAL A 111 -7.55 -14.01 -1.23
CA VAL A 111 -7.24 -15.42 -0.93
C VAL A 111 -8.40 -16.11 -0.24
N ALA A 112 -9.08 -15.45 0.70
CA ALA A 112 -10.15 -16.05 1.48
C ALA A 112 -11.45 -16.19 0.68
N THR A 113 -11.93 -15.08 0.10
CA THR A 113 -13.28 -15.00 -0.51
C THR A 113 -13.27 -14.77 -2.02
N GLY A 114 -12.16 -14.31 -2.58
CA GLY A 114 -12.04 -13.88 -3.98
C GLY A 114 -12.52 -12.46 -4.23
N LYS A 115 -13.10 -11.80 -3.24
CA LYS A 115 -13.67 -10.46 -3.34
C LYS A 115 -13.13 -9.61 -2.20
N VAL A 116 -12.98 -8.31 -2.46
CA VAL A 116 -12.61 -7.31 -1.44
C VAL A 116 -13.86 -6.57 -1.02
N ILE A 117 -14.00 -6.29 0.27
CA ILE A 117 -15.08 -5.45 0.78
C ILE A 117 -14.63 -3.99 0.72
N ASP A 118 -15.42 -3.16 0.03
CA ASP A 118 -15.23 -1.72 -0.09
C ASP A 118 -16.41 -1.00 0.60
N MET A 119 -16.13 0.07 1.35
CA MET A 119 -17.17 0.75 2.13
C MET A 119 -17.18 2.27 1.98
N ILE A 120 -16.09 2.89 1.59
CA ILE A 120 -15.95 4.35 1.47
C ILE A 120 -16.26 4.72 0.03
N CYS A 121 -17.41 5.32 -0.22
CA CYS A 121 -17.87 5.68 -1.57
C CYS A 121 -17.75 7.17 -1.83
N VAL A 122 -17.07 7.52 -2.89
CA VAL A 122 -17.11 8.83 -3.53
C VAL A 122 -17.94 8.68 -4.80
N PRO A 123 -19.23 9.12 -4.83
CA PRO A 123 -20.19 8.73 -5.87
C PRO A 123 -19.76 9.01 -7.31
N TRP A 124 -18.98 10.08 -7.53
CA TRP A 124 -18.49 10.48 -8.83
C TRP A 124 -17.12 9.89 -9.18
N PHE A 125 -16.51 9.08 -8.30
CA PHE A 125 -15.16 8.54 -8.49
C PHE A 125 -15.12 7.02 -8.32
N SER A 126 -15.16 6.51 -7.09
CA SER A 126 -15.03 5.08 -6.80
C SER A 126 -15.48 4.75 -5.38
N THR A 127 -15.62 3.45 -5.10
CA THR A 127 -15.73 2.92 -3.74
C THR A 127 -14.43 2.20 -3.40
N PHE A 128 -13.93 2.39 -2.19
CA PHE A 128 -12.66 1.84 -1.70
C PHE A 128 -12.75 1.49 -0.21
N ASN A 129 -11.70 0.90 0.31
CA ASN A 129 -11.59 0.47 1.70
C ASN A 129 -10.41 1.13 2.42
N VAL A 130 -10.21 0.78 3.69
CA VAL A 130 -9.13 1.34 4.50
C VAL A 130 -7.76 0.91 4.00
N ALA A 131 -7.59 -0.34 3.54
CA ALA A 131 -6.34 -0.80 2.94
C ALA A 131 -5.94 0.04 1.71
N ASP A 132 -6.91 0.43 0.86
CA ASP A 132 -6.65 1.26 -0.32
C ASP A 132 -6.12 2.65 0.05
N ILE A 133 -6.58 3.23 1.16
CA ILE A 133 -6.05 4.49 1.69
C ILE A 133 -4.58 4.31 2.09
N PHE A 134 -4.25 3.22 2.80
CA PHE A 134 -2.87 2.91 3.20
C PHE A 134 -1.97 2.49 2.02
N ILE A 135 -2.53 2.15 0.88
CA ILE A 135 -1.76 1.97 -0.37
C ILE A 135 -1.59 3.31 -1.07
N THR A 136 -2.67 4.02 -1.34
CA THR A 136 -2.68 5.17 -2.25
C THR A 136 -2.01 6.40 -1.65
N VAL A 137 -2.36 6.78 -0.42
CA VAL A 137 -1.80 8.00 0.20
C VAL A 137 -0.29 7.88 0.41
N PRO A 138 0.25 6.80 1.00
CA PRO A 138 1.69 6.66 1.14
C PRO A 138 2.42 6.49 -0.20
N ALA A 139 1.79 5.90 -1.23
CA ALA A 139 2.39 5.82 -2.56
C ALA A 139 2.58 7.22 -3.17
N VAL A 140 1.57 8.08 -3.08
CA VAL A 140 1.66 9.48 -3.54
C VAL A 140 2.74 10.24 -2.74
N LEU A 141 2.75 10.08 -1.41
CA LEU A 141 3.76 10.71 -0.55
C LEU A 141 5.19 10.23 -0.89
N LEU A 142 5.35 8.95 -1.17
CA LEU A 142 6.64 8.36 -1.56
C LEU A 142 7.12 8.94 -2.91
N ILE A 143 6.23 9.02 -3.90
CA ILE A 143 6.54 9.63 -5.19
C ILE A 143 6.96 11.10 -5.01
N LEU A 144 6.19 11.87 -4.26
CA LEU A 144 6.52 13.28 -3.99
C LEU A 144 7.85 13.42 -3.25
N TYR A 145 8.10 12.55 -2.26
CA TYR A 145 9.35 12.54 -1.52
C TYR A 145 10.55 12.28 -2.46
N VAL A 146 10.46 11.28 -3.32
CA VAL A 146 11.53 10.95 -4.28
C VAL A 146 11.74 12.10 -5.27
N LEU A 147 10.68 12.69 -5.82
CA LEU A 147 10.78 13.79 -6.79
C LEU A 147 11.39 15.06 -6.19
N ILE A 148 11.12 15.35 -4.91
CA ILE A 148 11.55 16.60 -4.27
C ILE A 148 12.92 16.45 -3.62
N PHE A 149 13.15 15.34 -2.89
CA PHE A 149 14.30 15.19 -2.00
C PHE A 149 15.34 14.18 -2.49
N ASP A 150 14.99 13.28 -3.42
CA ASP A 150 15.89 12.23 -3.93
C ASP A 150 16.19 12.40 -5.42
N ARG A 151 16.67 13.56 -5.79
CA ARG A 151 17.05 13.87 -7.19
C ARG A 151 18.20 13.01 -7.71
N GLU A 152 19.01 12.40 -6.84
CA GLU A 152 20.08 11.48 -7.25
C GLU A 152 19.51 10.21 -7.89
N PHE A 153 18.34 9.75 -7.46
CA PHE A 153 17.63 8.62 -8.06
C PHE A 153 17.19 8.91 -9.51
N LEU A 154 16.95 10.19 -9.84
CA LEU A 154 16.53 10.64 -11.18
C LEU A 154 17.70 11.09 -12.05
N SER A 155 18.91 11.27 -11.49
CA SER A 155 20.09 11.66 -12.24
C SER A 155 20.90 10.42 -12.63
N ASP A 156 20.78 10.00 -13.87
CA ASP A 156 21.54 8.92 -14.51
C ASP A 156 23.02 9.34 -14.73
N LYS A 157 23.69 9.83 -13.67
CA LYS A 157 25.13 10.09 -13.73
C LYS A 157 25.86 8.82 -13.32
N PRO A 158 26.57 8.15 -14.25
CA PRO A 158 27.46 7.07 -13.89
C PRO A 158 28.47 7.60 -12.87
N LYS A 159 28.69 6.83 -11.79
CA LYS A 159 29.77 7.10 -10.84
C LYS A 159 31.06 7.27 -11.67
N LYS A 160 31.65 8.46 -11.65
CA LYS A 160 33.03 8.64 -12.12
C LYS A 160 33.88 7.71 -11.26
N ASP A 161 34.34 6.64 -11.86
CA ASP A 161 35.44 5.87 -11.30
C ASP A 161 36.59 6.86 -11.07
N ALA A 162 36.99 6.96 -9.81
CA ALA A 162 38.22 7.68 -9.46
C ALA A 162 39.36 6.88 -10.14
N SER A 163 39.73 7.31 -11.33
CA SER A 163 40.94 6.85 -11.97
C SER A 163 42.10 7.19 -11.05
N HIS A 164 42.79 6.17 -10.59
CA HIS A 164 44.13 6.22 -10.08
C HIS A 164 45.00 7.07 -11.01
N ASP A 165 45.32 8.27 -10.60
CA ASP A 165 46.54 8.94 -11.05
C ASP A 165 47.65 8.48 -10.09
N ASP A 166 48.42 7.48 -10.49
CA ASP A 166 49.72 7.18 -9.94
C ASP A 166 50.71 8.15 -10.59
N PRO A 167 51.41 9.01 -9.83
CA PRO A 167 52.54 9.75 -10.38
C PRO A 167 53.81 8.86 -10.36
N ALA A 168 54.38 8.71 -11.55
CA ALA A 168 55.72 8.18 -11.76
C ALA A 168 56.83 9.10 -11.23
#